data_1d9a4a374a49189c2444f050ff86ef07
#
_entry.id   1d9a4a374a49189c2444f050ff86ef07
#
_cell.length_a   1.000
_cell.length_b   1.000
_cell.length_c   1.000
_cell.angle_alpha   90.00
_cell.angle_beta   90.00
_cell.angle_gamma   90.00
#
_symmetry.space_group_name_H-M   'P 1'
#
loop_
_entity.id
_entity.type
_entity.pdbx_description
1 polymer ?
#
loop_
_entity_poly.entity_id
_entity_poly.type
_entity_poly.pdbx_seq_one_letter_code
_entity_poly.pdbx_strand_id
1 'polypeptide(L)' 'MATLDVTEERRRAIDRVNRAYADEDYDRYERLIECYCQRFGFDGDYGLFEDACTDARIFGHGIG' A
#
# COMPACT_ATOMS: atom_id res chain seq x y z
N MET A 1 -4.97 16.71 19.28
CA MET A 1 -4.51 16.62 17.99
C MET A 1 -4.76 15.27 17.33
N ALA A 2 -5.32 15.33 16.20
CA ALA A 2 -5.67 14.09 15.53
C ALA A 2 -4.48 13.52 14.80
N THR A 3 -3.93 12.46 15.31
CA THR A 3 -2.96 11.71 14.58
C THR A 3 -3.70 10.66 13.82
N LEU A 4 -3.36 10.50 12.57
CA LEU A 4 -3.96 9.45 11.78
C LEU A 4 -3.62 8.11 12.41
N ASP A 5 -4.63 7.30 12.55
CA ASP A 5 -4.43 5.93 12.96
C ASP A 5 -3.52 5.25 11.94
N VAL A 6 -2.63 4.40 12.43
CA VAL A 6 -1.74 3.65 11.57
C VAL A 6 -2.53 2.85 10.54
N THR A 7 -3.67 2.33 10.95
CA THR A 7 -4.53 1.56 10.06
C THR A 7 -5.00 2.41 8.88
N GLU A 8 -5.41 3.63 9.15
CA GLU A 8 -5.88 4.52 8.10
C GLU A 8 -4.75 4.95 7.19
N GLU A 9 -3.61 5.26 7.78
CA GLU A 9 -2.44 5.64 7.01
C GLU A 9 -2.01 4.51 6.07
N ARG A 10 -2.04 3.30 6.60
CA ARG A 10 -1.70 2.12 5.84
C ARG A 10 -2.67 1.91 4.69
N ARG A 11 -3.93 2.13 4.95
CA ARG A 11 -4.97 2.00 3.93
C ARG A 11 -4.73 2.99 2.80
N ARG A 12 -4.39 4.22 3.12
CA ARG A 12 -4.08 5.22 2.11
C ARG A 12 -2.86 4.84 1.29
N ALA A 13 -1.86 4.27 1.97
CA ALA A 13 -0.67 3.82 1.29
C ALA A 13 -1.01 2.70 0.29
N ILE A 14 -1.84 1.77 0.72
CA ILE A 14 -2.26 0.68 -0.14
C ILE A 14 -3.01 1.22 -1.36
N ASP A 15 -3.88 2.20 -1.15
CA ASP A 15 -4.60 2.81 -2.25
C ASP A 15 -3.65 3.42 -3.28
N ARG A 16 -2.64 4.11 -2.82
CA ARG A 16 -1.67 4.73 -3.70
C ARG A 16 -0.88 3.70 -4.50
N VAL A 17 -0.46 2.65 -3.82
CA VAL A 17 0.27 1.58 -4.48
C VAL A 17 -0.60 0.93 -5.55
N ASN A 18 -1.84 0.64 -5.21
CA ASN A 18 -2.75 0.01 -6.15
C ASN A 18 -3.06 0.92 -7.33
N ARG A 19 -3.12 2.21 -7.10
CA ARG A 19 -3.34 3.16 -8.18
C ARG A 19 -2.16 3.19 -9.14
N ALA A 20 -0.94 3.18 -8.60
CA ALA A 20 0.24 3.13 -9.44
C ALA A 20 0.24 1.87 -10.29
N TYR A 21 -0.16 0.76 -9.70
CA TYR A 21 -0.24 -0.50 -10.42
C TYR A 21 -1.27 -0.43 -11.53
N ALA A 22 -2.42 0.15 -11.25
CA ALA A 22 -3.48 0.29 -12.24
C ALA A 22 -3.07 1.19 -13.40
N ASP A 23 -2.22 2.17 -13.12
CA ASP A 23 -1.70 3.07 -14.13
C ASP A 23 -0.54 2.45 -14.91
N GLU A 24 -0.14 1.24 -14.55
CA GLU A 24 0.99 0.54 -15.14
C GLU A 24 2.30 1.29 -14.89
N ASP A 25 2.34 2.07 -13.83
CA ASP A 25 3.54 2.80 -13.42
C ASP A 25 4.31 1.94 -12.43
N TYR A 26 4.97 0.91 -12.94
CA TYR A 26 5.60 -0.08 -12.10
C TYR A 26 6.81 0.45 -11.33
N ASP A 27 7.50 1.44 -11.89
CA ASP A 27 8.61 2.07 -11.19
C ASP A 27 8.11 2.74 -9.93
N ARG A 28 7.02 3.47 -10.05
CA ARG A 28 6.42 4.14 -8.92
C ARG A 28 5.85 3.12 -7.93
N TYR A 29 5.25 2.09 -8.45
CA TYR A 29 4.70 1.01 -7.65
C TYR A 29 5.76 0.42 -6.73
N GLU A 30 6.92 0.08 -7.29
CA GLU A 30 8.00 -0.49 -6.51
C GLU A 30 8.55 0.49 -5.48
N ARG A 31 8.69 1.75 -5.85
CA ARG A 31 9.15 2.78 -4.93
C ARG A 31 8.21 2.96 -3.78
N LEU A 32 6.92 2.95 -4.06
CA LEU A 32 5.92 3.13 -3.02
C LEU A 32 5.94 1.96 -2.05
N ILE A 33 6.04 0.75 -2.57
CA ILE A 33 6.10 -0.43 -1.71
C ILE A 33 7.32 -0.35 -0.82
N GLU A 34 8.48 -0.04 -1.37
CA GLU A 34 9.69 0.06 -0.56
C GLU A 34 9.55 1.13 0.51
N CYS A 35 9.05 2.29 0.13
CA CYS A 35 8.89 3.40 1.04
C CYS A 35 7.94 3.04 2.18
N TYR A 36 6.80 2.46 1.85
CA TYR A 36 5.81 2.15 2.86
C TYR A 36 6.20 0.97 3.73
N CYS A 37 6.93 0.01 3.18
CA CYS A 37 7.44 -1.08 3.99
C CYS A 37 8.38 -0.55 5.05
N GLN A 38 9.25 0.38 4.69
CA GLN A 38 10.14 0.98 5.67
C GLN A 38 9.36 1.80 6.69
N ARG A 39 8.40 2.56 6.22
CA ARG A 39 7.62 3.44 7.09
C ARG A 39 6.81 2.66 8.11
N PHE A 40 6.24 1.55 7.70
CA PHE A 40 5.39 0.75 8.58
C PHE A 40 6.12 -0.37 9.29
N GLY A 41 7.42 -0.46 9.10
CA GLY A 41 8.23 -1.43 9.82
C GLY A 41 8.20 -2.84 9.27
N PHE A 42 7.88 -2.98 8.01
CA PHE A 42 7.88 -4.31 7.38
C PHE A 42 9.28 -4.78 7.00
N ASP A 43 10.27 -4.13 7.45
CA ASP A 43 11.70 -4.47 7.33
C ASP A 43 12.06 -5.63 6.40
N GLY A 44 12.15 -5.29 5.12
CA GLY A 44 12.56 -6.30 4.15
C GLY A 44 11.49 -7.32 3.81
N ASP A 45 10.37 -7.25 4.48
CA ASP A 45 9.27 -8.17 4.22
C ASP A 45 8.26 -7.51 3.30
N TYR A 46 8.72 -7.18 2.13
CA TYR A 46 7.88 -6.51 1.14
C TYR A 46 6.69 -7.38 0.74
N GLY A 47 6.85 -8.68 0.88
CA GLY A 47 5.78 -9.60 0.52
C GLY A 47 4.51 -9.38 1.32
N LEU A 48 4.65 -9.07 2.59
CA LEU A 48 3.47 -8.83 3.42
C LEU A 48 2.69 -7.61 2.95
N PHE A 49 3.40 -6.54 2.64
CA PHE A 49 2.72 -5.33 2.18
C PHE A 49 2.15 -5.55 0.78
N GLU A 50 2.89 -6.24 -0.06
CA GLU A 50 2.43 -6.54 -1.40
C GLU A 50 1.18 -7.41 -1.37
N ASP A 51 1.14 -8.38 -0.48
CA ASP A 51 -0.04 -9.22 -0.30
C ASP A 51 -1.23 -8.38 0.14
N ALA A 52 -1.02 -7.44 1.05
CA ALA A 52 -2.09 -6.57 1.51
C ALA A 52 -2.62 -5.71 0.36
N CYS A 53 -1.72 -5.23 -0.49
CA CYS A 53 -2.13 -4.45 -1.65
C CYS A 53 -2.93 -5.30 -2.63
N THR A 54 -2.51 -6.54 -2.82
CA THR A 54 -3.22 -7.47 -3.69
C THR A 54 -4.60 -7.76 -3.17
N ASP A 55 -4.71 -8.02 -1.88
CA ASP A 55 -6.00 -8.27 -1.25
C ASP A 55 -6.92 -7.07 -1.40
N ALA A 56 -6.38 -5.89 -1.20
CA ALA A 56 -7.18 -4.67 -1.33
C ALA A 56 -7.67 -4.50 -2.76
N ARG A 57 -6.84 -4.87 -3.75
CA ARG A 57 -7.26 -4.79 -5.13
C ARG A 57 -8.40 -5.75 -5.44
N ILE A 58 -8.32 -6.94 -4.88
CA ILE A 58 -9.31 -7.97 -5.18
C ILE A 58 -10.59 -7.74 -4.39
N PHE A 59 -10.46 -7.45 -3.12
CA PHE A 59 -11.62 -7.37 -2.23
C PHE A 59 -12.04 -5.96 -1.87
N GLY A 60 -11.08 -5.06 -1.71
CA GLY A 60 -11.36 -3.71 -1.29
C GLY A 60 -11.88 -2.83 -2.39
N HIS A 61 -11.68 -3.25 -3.60
CA HIS A 61 -12.08 -2.51 -4.75
C HIS A 61 -13.55 -2.20 -4.81
N GLY A 62 -14.35 -3.17 -4.49
CA GLY A 62 -15.78 -2.99 -4.54
C GLY A 62 -16.31 -2.12 -3.43
N ILE A 63 -15.51 -1.85 -2.46
CA ILE A 63 -15.93 -1.02 -1.36
C ILE A 63 -15.85 0.43 -1.72
N GLY A 64 -14.98 0.71 -2.65
CA GLY A 64 -14.89 2.03 -3.24
C GLY A 64 -14.88 3.15 -2.30
#